data_5fd9ef1ad32f60d33872b8abe81a85fa
#
_entry.id   5fd9ef1ad32f60d33872b8abe81a85fa
#
_cell.length_a   1.000
_cell.length_b   1.000
_cell.length_c   1.000
_cell.angle_alpha   90.00
_cell.angle_beta   90.00
_cell.angle_gamma   90.00
#
_symmetry.space_group_name_H-M   'P 1'
#
loop_
_entity.id
_entity.type
_entity.pdbx_description
1 polymer ?
#
loop_
_entity_poly.entity_id
_entity_poly.type
_entity_poly.pdbx_seq_one_letter_code
_entity_poly.pdbx_strand_id
1 'polypeptide(L)'
;MTTQGSLSSWTDGPTKAAIIDFVTRVSEDGGPDFVPPAERIAVFDNDGTLWCEKPMPVELGFILRRLAEMAEADPSLRETQPWKAAHERDYQWLGDVVTKHYHGDDSDVAVLLRGIVGAFAGMTVSEYGMAAHAFLEQAQHPTLGRRLRDGGYVPMVELLRYLEANGFITYIASGGNRDFMRPVTSEIYGIPAERIIGSSAGLRYQDDETGGTLVYEAAMDVFDDGPMKPVRIWSRTGRQPILAGGNSNGDIPMLQYAGGSGRPGLRLLVLHDDPVREFEYTSGAEKSLDIARDQGWTVVSIKDDWATVFADAP
;
A
#
# COMPACT_ATOMS: atom_id res chain seq x y z
N MET A 1 -18.61 -22.19 19.81
CA MET A 1 -18.28 -21.31 18.66
C MET A 1 -17.12 -20.45 19.10
N THR A 2 -15.91 -20.78 18.70
CA THR A 2 -14.72 -20.00 19.00
C THR A 2 -14.77 -18.75 18.14
N THR A 3 -14.77 -17.58 18.78
CA THR A 3 -14.63 -16.27 18.14
C THR A 3 -13.25 -16.17 17.47
N GLN A 4 -13.13 -16.76 16.30
CA GLN A 4 -11.95 -16.66 15.45
C GLN A 4 -11.99 -15.28 14.79
N GLY A 5 -11.14 -14.36 15.27
CA GLY A 5 -10.99 -13.01 14.76
C GLY A 5 -11.82 -11.97 15.55
N SER A 6 -11.41 -11.65 16.77
CA SER A 6 -11.95 -10.46 17.45
C SER A 6 -11.21 -9.22 16.94
N LEU A 7 -11.93 -8.14 16.61
CA LEU A 7 -11.37 -6.83 16.33
C LEU A 7 -11.03 -6.13 17.65
N SER A 8 -10.11 -6.70 18.43
CA SER A 8 -9.82 -6.28 19.82
C SER A 8 -9.03 -4.97 19.88
N SER A 9 -8.28 -4.65 18.85
CA SER A 9 -7.58 -3.37 18.71
C SER A 9 -8.46 -2.24 18.14
N TRP A 10 -9.71 -2.55 17.80
CA TRP A 10 -10.73 -1.57 17.45
C TRP A 10 -11.56 -1.18 18.67
N THR A 11 -11.75 0.11 18.84
CA THR A 11 -12.68 0.66 19.86
C THR A 11 -14.10 0.26 19.53
N ASP A 12 -14.91 -0.08 20.53
CA ASP A 12 -16.33 -0.32 20.33
C ASP A 12 -17.04 0.97 19.92
N GLY A 13 -17.59 0.98 18.72
CA GLY A 13 -18.19 2.15 18.10
C GLY A 13 -18.90 1.84 16.78
N PRO A 14 -19.43 2.87 16.11
CA PRO A 14 -20.18 2.71 14.87
C PRO A 14 -19.35 2.10 13.73
N THR A 15 -18.07 2.44 13.63
CA THR A 15 -17.15 1.93 12.60
C THR A 15 -16.94 0.42 12.75
N LYS A 16 -16.58 -0.05 13.95
CA LYS A 16 -16.46 -1.49 14.24
C LYS A 16 -17.77 -2.23 14.00
N ALA A 17 -18.89 -1.63 14.44
CA ALA A 17 -20.23 -2.22 14.25
C ALA A 17 -20.58 -2.33 12.76
N ALA A 18 -20.28 -1.33 11.94
CA ALA A 18 -20.52 -1.34 10.50
C ALA A 18 -19.71 -2.45 9.78
N ILE A 19 -18.45 -2.67 10.19
CA ILE A 19 -17.61 -3.75 9.67
C ILE A 19 -18.21 -5.11 10.01
N ILE A 20 -18.57 -5.34 11.28
CA ILE A 20 -19.13 -6.61 11.75
C ILE A 20 -20.50 -6.88 11.08
N ASP A 21 -21.38 -5.88 11.02
CA ASP A 21 -22.67 -5.97 10.35
C ASP A 21 -22.53 -6.36 8.89
N PHE A 22 -21.67 -5.63 8.14
CA PHE A 22 -21.43 -5.93 6.73
C PHE A 22 -20.93 -7.36 6.52
N VAL A 23 -19.90 -7.78 7.26
CA VAL A 23 -19.34 -9.13 7.15
C VAL A 23 -20.38 -10.19 7.49
N THR A 24 -21.19 -9.97 8.53
CA THR A 24 -22.26 -10.89 8.92
C THR A 24 -23.30 -11.03 7.81
N ARG A 25 -23.84 -9.92 7.30
CA ARG A 25 -24.87 -9.94 6.25
C ARG A 25 -24.41 -10.63 4.96
N VAL A 26 -23.18 -10.35 4.50
CA VAL A 26 -22.67 -10.97 3.26
C VAL A 26 -22.25 -12.43 3.47
N SER A 27 -22.11 -12.88 4.71
CA SER A 27 -21.72 -14.25 5.06
C SER A 27 -22.90 -15.16 5.45
N GLU A 28 -24.06 -14.59 5.74
CA GLU A 28 -25.25 -15.32 6.15
C GLU A 28 -25.87 -16.07 4.96
N ASP A 29 -25.73 -17.40 4.98
CA ASP A 29 -26.26 -18.26 3.90
C ASP A 29 -27.77 -18.11 3.76
N GLY A 30 -28.24 -17.86 2.53
CA GLY A 30 -29.63 -17.59 2.22
C GLY A 30 -30.14 -16.19 2.61
N GLY A 31 -29.29 -15.34 3.16
CA GLY A 31 -29.59 -13.93 3.43
C GLY A 31 -29.69 -13.09 2.14
N PRO A 32 -30.40 -11.95 2.19
CA PRO A 32 -30.61 -11.09 1.02
C PRO A 32 -29.29 -10.50 0.46
N ASP A 33 -28.27 -10.32 1.30
CA ASP A 33 -26.99 -9.78 0.94
C ASP A 33 -25.88 -10.84 0.77
N PHE A 34 -26.26 -12.12 0.83
CA PHE A 34 -25.29 -13.22 0.76
C PHE A 34 -24.42 -13.16 -0.48
N VAL A 35 -23.11 -13.25 -0.28
CA VAL A 35 -22.11 -13.35 -1.34
C VAL A 35 -21.34 -14.67 -1.14
N PRO A 36 -21.25 -15.54 -2.15
CA PRO A 36 -20.49 -16.79 -2.04
C PRO A 36 -19.03 -16.53 -1.64
N PRO A 37 -18.38 -17.37 -0.81
CA PRO A 37 -16.99 -17.16 -0.37
C PRO A 37 -16.01 -16.93 -1.53
N ALA A 38 -16.17 -17.63 -2.65
CA ALA A 38 -15.33 -17.44 -3.83
C ALA A 38 -15.44 -16.04 -4.45
N GLU A 39 -16.46 -15.27 -4.13
CA GLU A 39 -16.71 -13.93 -4.64
C GLU A 39 -16.49 -12.83 -3.59
N ARG A 40 -16.19 -13.20 -2.33
CA ARG A 40 -15.91 -12.24 -1.25
C ARG A 40 -14.49 -11.72 -1.39
N ILE A 41 -14.28 -10.74 -2.27
CA ILE A 41 -12.98 -10.08 -2.47
C ILE A 41 -12.95 -8.79 -1.65
N ALA A 42 -11.90 -8.63 -0.86
CA ALA A 42 -11.55 -7.39 -0.18
C ALA A 42 -10.20 -6.88 -0.69
N VAL A 43 -10.10 -5.59 -0.99
CA VAL A 43 -8.86 -4.96 -1.48
C VAL A 43 -8.49 -3.78 -0.61
N PHE A 44 -7.19 -3.60 -0.37
CA PHE A 44 -6.69 -2.52 0.46
C PHE A 44 -5.51 -1.84 -0.23
N ASP A 45 -5.44 -0.53 -0.11
CA ASP A 45 -4.18 0.16 -0.32
C ASP A 45 -3.19 -0.23 0.79
N ASN A 46 -1.92 0.11 0.62
CA ASN A 46 -0.87 -0.26 1.56
C ASN A 46 -0.36 0.95 2.37
N ASP A 47 0.26 1.92 1.70
CA ASP A 47 0.85 3.10 2.34
C ASP A 47 -0.26 3.99 2.94
N GLY A 48 -0.19 4.27 4.24
CA GLY A 48 -1.22 5.01 4.97
C GLY A 48 -2.52 4.22 5.23
N THR A 49 -2.66 3.00 4.72
CA THR A 49 -3.84 2.15 4.94
C THR A 49 -3.54 0.92 5.77
N LEU A 50 -2.50 0.18 5.44
CA LEU A 50 -2.09 -1.04 6.15
C LEU A 50 -0.83 -0.83 6.99
N TRP A 51 0.04 0.11 6.61
CA TRP A 51 1.21 0.54 7.38
C TRP A 51 1.41 2.05 7.32
N CYS A 52 2.22 2.56 8.25
CA CYS A 52 2.56 3.98 8.31
C CYS A 52 3.41 4.41 7.10
N GLU A 53 2.96 5.47 6.41
CA GLU A 53 3.65 6.04 5.25
C GLU A 53 4.49 7.28 5.56
N LYS A 54 4.30 7.90 6.72
CA LYS A 54 4.99 9.14 7.08
C LYS A 54 6.33 8.86 7.78
N PRO A 55 7.34 9.76 7.65
CA PRO A 55 7.28 11.08 6.97
C PRO A 55 7.35 11.00 5.44
N MET A 56 7.63 9.83 4.87
CA MET A 56 7.62 9.57 3.43
C MET A 56 7.26 8.10 3.17
N PRO A 57 6.72 7.75 1.99
CA PRO A 57 6.47 6.36 1.62
C PRO A 57 7.69 5.49 1.85
N VAL A 58 7.48 4.29 2.43
CA VAL A 58 8.57 3.40 2.84
C VAL A 58 9.46 3.01 1.66
N GLU A 59 8.86 2.74 0.51
CA GLU A 59 9.60 2.39 -0.72
C GLU A 59 10.50 3.53 -1.20
N LEU A 60 10.08 4.80 -1.03
CA LEU A 60 10.92 5.93 -1.42
C LEU A 60 12.24 5.93 -0.64
N GLY A 61 12.21 5.57 0.65
CA GLY A 61 13.42 5.41 1.45
C GLY A 61 14.37 4.34 0.89
N PHE A 62 13.82 3.21 0.42
CA PHE A 62 14.60 2.16 -0.24
C PHE A 62 15.24 2.63 -1.55
N ILE A 63 14.46 3.33 -2.38
CA ILE A 63 14.94 3.88 -3.65
C ILE A 63 16.06 4.91 -3.41
N LEU A 64 15.86 5.85 -2.49
CA LEU A 64 16.85 6.88 -2.17
C LEU A 64 18.16 6.28 -1.64
N ARG A 65 18.07 5.25 -0.78
CA ARG A 65 19.23 4.51 -0.34
C ARG A 65 20.00 3.92 -1.52
N ARG A 66 19.29 3.26 -2.45
CA ARG A 66 19.91 2.66 -3.64
C ARG A 66 20.56 3.69 -4.54
N LEU A 67 19.91 4.83 -4.78
CA LEU A 67 20.47 5.92 -5.57
C LEU A 67 21.75 6.50 -4.92
N ALA A 68 21.75 6.66 -3.59
CA ALA A 68 22.93 7.11 -2.86
C ALA A 68 24.09 6.09 -2.98
N GLU A 69 23.83 4.80 -2.82
CA GLU A 69 24.82 3.72 -3.01
C GLU A 69 25.44 3.75 -4.43
N MET A 70 24.61 4.01 -5.45
CA MET A 70 25.08 4.16 -6.84
C MET A 70 26.00 5.39 -6.99
N ALA A 71 25.64 6.54 -6.38
CA ALA A 71 26.46 7.74 -6.41
C ALA A 71 27.76 7.60 -5.60
N GLU A 72 27.79 6.73 -4.59
CA GLU A 72 29.03 6.37 -3.89
C GLU A 72 29.96 5.53 -4.76
N ALA A 73 29.37 4.55 -5.49
CA ALA A 73 30.12 3.66 -6.38
C ALA A 73 30.62 4.37 -7.66
N ASP A 74 29.81 5.29 -8.20
CA ASP A 74 30.15 6.11 -9.37
C ASP A 74 30.07 7.61 -9.04
N PRO A 75 31.21 8.28 -8.72
CA PRO A 75 31.22 9.71 -8.39
C PRO A 75 30.67 10.64 -9.48
N SER A 76 30.62 10.21 -10.75
CA SER A 76 30.06 11.03 -11.83
C SER A 76 28.54 11.28 -11.66
N LEU A 77 27.83 10.39 -10.95
CA LEU A 77 26.41 10.52 -10.67
C LEU A 77 26.12 11.61 -9.62
N ARG A 78 27.10 12.00 -8.79
CA ARG A 78 26.89 13.00 -7.72
C ARG A 78 26.52 14.38 -8.21
N GLU A 79 26.77 14.68 -9.48
CA GLU A 79 26.41 15.95 -10.11
C GLU A 79 25.07 15.90 -10.87
N THR A 80 24.40 14.74 -10.88
CA THR A 80 23.19 14.50 -11.67
C THR A 80 22.00 14.12 -10.79
N GLN A 81 20.85 14.78 -11.01
CA GLN A 81 19.61 14.37 -10.33
C GLN A 81 19.05 13.07 -10.93
N PRO A 82 18.48 12.19 -10.12
CA PRO A 82 18.17 12.31 -8.69
C PRO A 82 19.26 11.77 -7.76
N TRP A 83 20.37 11.21 -8.28
CA TRP A 83 21.48 10.64 -7.49
C TRP A 83 22.12 11.67 -6.57
N LYS A 84 22.25 12.92 -7.05
CA LYS A 84 22.74 14.04 -6.25
C LYS A 84 21.90 14.24 -5.00
N ALA A 85 20.59 14.41 -5.17
CA ALA A 85 19.66 14.62 -4.05
C ALA A 85 19.67 13.44 -3.06
N ALA A 86 19.74 12.22 -3.55
CA ALA A 86 19.84 11.03 -2.71
C ALA A 86 21.14 10.98 -1.91
N HIS A 87 22.28 11.29 -2.54
CA HIS A 87 23.61 11.30 -1.92
C HIS A 87 23.76 12.41 -0.87
N GLU A 88 23.30 13.62 -1.18
CA GLU A 88 23.36 14.79 -0.30
C GLU A 88 22.22 14.82 0.75
N ARG A 89 21.23 13.90 0.65
CA ARG A 89 19.99 13.88 1.45
C ARG A 89 19.21 15.18 1.30
N ASP A 90 19.14 15.69 0.07
CA ASP A 90 18.39 16.90 -0.26
C ASP A 90 16.90 16.59 -0.35
N TYR A 91 16.27 16.50 0.83
CA TYR A 91 14.82 16.30 0.94
C TYR A 91 14.02 17.50 0.45
N GLN A 92 14.66 18.69 0.34
CA GLN A 92 13.98 19.87 -0.19
C GLN A 92 13.73 19.70 -1.69
N TRP A 93 14.75 19.26 -2.46
CA TRP A 93 14.55 18.97 -3.88
C TRP A 93 13.44 17.94 -4.10
N LEU A 94 13.40 16.88 -3.29
CA LEU A 94 12.36 15.87 -3.37
C LEU A 94 10.96 16.44 -3.08
N GLY A 95 10.84 17.34 -2.11
CA GLY A 95 9.60 18.05 -1.80
C GLY A 95 9.18 18.99 -2.93
N ASP A 96 10.15 19.68 -3.57
CA ASP A 96 9.92 20.56 -4.70
C ASP A 96 9.42 19.79 -5.93
N VAL A 97 9.90 18.56 -6.18
CA VAL A 97 9.39 17.66 -7.23
C VAL A 97 7.89 17.43 -7.07
N VAL A 98 7.47 17.07 -5.85
CA VAL A 98 6.05 16.84 -5.52
C VAL A 98 5.23 18.15 -5.70
N THR A 99 5.76 19.26 -5.21
CA THR A 99 5.09 20.56 -5.29
C THR A 99 4.90 21.01 -6.73
N LYS A 100 5.93 20.88 -7.57
CA LYS A 100 5.85 21.21 -9.02
C LYS A 100 4.83 20.34 -9.73
N HIS A 101 4.78 19.05 -9.42
CA HIS A 101 3.78 18.12 -9.97
C HIS A 101 2.35 18.62 -9.70
N TYR A 102 2.04 19.01 -8.46
CA TYR A 102 0.72 19.58 -8.12
C TYR A 102 0.40 20.88 -8.86
N HIS A 103 1.41 21.61 -9.33
CA HIS A 103 1.25 22.80 -10.17
C HIS A 103 1.28 22.48 -11.67
N GLY A 104 1.31 21.20 -12.07
CA GLY A 104 1.27 20.77 -13.47
C GLY A 104 2.62 20.77 -14.19
N ASP A 105 3.75 20.89 -13.45
CA ASP A 105 5.11 20.76 -13.99
C ASP A 105 5.70 19.40 -13.61
N ASP A 106 5.69 18.47 -14.56
CA ASP A 106 6.17 17.10 -14.41
C ASP A 106 7.66 16.91 -14.80
N SER A 107 8.38 17.99 -15.07
CA SER A 107 9.78 17.92 -15.55
C SER A 107 10.69 17.16 -14.58
N ASP A 108 10.61 17.49 -13.28
CA ASP A 108 11.43 16.86 -12.25
C ASP A 108 10.90 15.47 -11.86
N VAL A 109 9.57 15.24 -11.97
CA VAL A 109 8.98 13.90 -11.82
C VAL A 109 9.55 12.95 -12.87
N ALA A 110 9.68 13.37 -14.13
CA ALA A 110 10.27 12.56 -15.18
C ALA A 110 11.77 12.24 -14.92
N VAL A 111 12.51 13.17 -14.27
CA VAL A 111 13.89 12.93 -13.83
C VAL A 111 13.94 11.89 -12.72
N LEU A 112 13.09 12.05 -11.69
CA LEU A 112 13.00 11.11 -10.56
C LEU A 112 12.61 9.71 -11.03
N LEU A 113 11.59 9.58 -11.86
CA LEU A 113 11.12 8.29 -12.39
C LEU A 113 12.21 7.57 -13.21
N ARG A 114 12.96 8.28 -14.04
CA ARG A 114 14.10 7.67 -14.76
C ARG A 114 15.17 7.14 -13.82
N GLY A 115 15.46 7.88 -12.75
CA GLY A 115 16.37 7.41 -11.72
C GLY A 115 15.85 6.16 -11.00
N ILE A 116 14.57 6.15 -10.65
CA ILE A 116 13.91 5.03 -9.96
C ILE A 116 13.97 3.74 -10.79
N VAL A 117 13.52 3.78 -12.05
CA VAL A 117 13.56 2.58 -12.90
C VAL A 117 14.98 2.17 -13.27
N GLY A 118 15.90 3.14 -13.40
CA GLY A 118 17.33 2.89 -13.65
C GLY A 118 18.06 2.28 -12.47
N ALA A 119 17.64 2.57 -11.23
CA ALA A 119 18.32 2.13 -10.02
C ALA A 119 18.37 0.60 -9.85
N PHE A 120 17.40 -0.10 -10.41
CA PHE A 120 17.24 -1.55 -10.28
C PHE A 120 17.40 -2.28 -11.62
N ALA A 121 17.63 -1.57 -12.72
CA ALA A 121 17.83 -2.17 -14.03
C ALA A 121 19.01 -3.15 -14.01
N GLY A 122 18.82 -4.32 -14.62
CA GLY A 122 19.82 -5.39 -14.65
C GLY A 122 19.84 -6.30 -13.41
N MET A 123 19.13 -5.95 -12.34
CA MET A 123 18.96 -6.86 -11.20
C MET A 123 17.96 -7.95 -11.55
N THR A 124 18.17 -9.16 -11.05
CA THR A 124 17.15 -10.20 -11.06
C THR A 124 16.03 -9.90 -10.07
N VAL A 125 14.85 -10.47 -10.29
CA VAL A 125 13.73 -10.36 -9.33
C VAL A 125 14.12 -10.89 -7.95
N SER A 126 14.95 -11.93 -7.89
CA SER A 126 15.46 -12.50 -6.64
C SER A 126 16.37 -11.52 -5.88
N GLU A 127 17.33 -10.90 -6.57
CA GLU A 127 18.24 -9.90 -5.97
C GLU A 127 17.48 -8.69 -5.45
N TYR A 128 16.51 -8.20 -6.22
CA TYR A 128 15.64 -7.09 -5.81
C TYR A 128 14.86 -7.46 -4.53
N GLY A 129 14.22 -8.63 -4.52
CA GLY A 129 13.44 -9.11 -3.36
C GLY A 129 14.30 -9.26 -2.10
N MET A 130 15.53 -9.79 -2.23
CA MET A 130 16.48 -9.88 -1.12
C MET A 130 16.90 -8.49 -0.62
N ALA A 131 17.16 -7.54 -1.51
CA ALA A 131 17.53 -6.19 -1.14
C ALA A 131 16.37 -5.44 -0.45
N ALA A 132 15.14 -5.57 -0.94
CA ALA A 132 13.95 -5.00 -0.34
C ALA A 132 13.69 -5.58 1.06
N HIS A 133 13.78 -6.92 1.21
CA HIS A 133 13.65 -7.59 2.49
C HIS A 133 14.70 -7.12 3.49
N ALA A 134 15.98 -7.11 3.09
CA ALA A 134 17.07 -6.67 3.95
C ALA A 134 16.93 -5.19 4.37
N PHE A 135 16.44 -4.32 3.48
CA PHE A 135 16.13 -2.94 3.82
C PHE A 135 15.06 -2.86 4.90
N LEU A 136 13.92 -3.53 4.70
CA LEU A 136 12.79 -3.49 5.63
C LEU A 136 13.13 -4.07 7.00
N GLU A 137 14.01 -5.09 7.07
CA GLU A 137 14.51 -5.66 8.32
C GLU A 137 15.39 -4.71 9.13
N GLN A 138 16.17 -3.86 8.45
CA GLN A 138 17.21 -3.06 9.09
C GLN A 138 16.81 -1.61 9.28
N ALA A 139 16.02 -1.05 8.35
CA ALA A 139 15.71 0.36 8.34
C ALA A 139 14.79 0.73 9.50
N GLN A 140 15.20 1.77 10.24
CA GLN A 140 14.46 2.31 11.36
C GLN A 140 13.53 3.43 10.87
N HIS A 141 12.32 3.45 11.41
CA HIS A 141 11.43 4.59 11.25
C HIS A 141 12.03 5.81 11.96
N PRO A 142 12.12 6.99 11.30
CA PRO A 142 12.90 8.11 11.83
C PRO A 142 12.36 8.67 13.15
N THR A 143 11.09 8.48 13.46
CA THR A 143 10.43 9.09 14.65
C THR A 143 9.69 8.10 15.53
N LEU A 144 9.26 6.93 15.04
CA LEU A 144 8.42 6.00 15.80
C LEU A 144 9.22 5.00 16.66
N GLY A 145 10.56 5.02 16.63
CA GLY A 145 11.40 4.15 17.44
C GLY A 145 11.24 2.65 17.14
N ARG A 146 10.85 2.30 15.91
CA ARG A 146 10.66 0.92 15.43
C ARG A 146 11.23 0.74 14.03
N ARG A 147 11.40 -0.52 13.59
CA ARG A 147 11.77 -0.79 12.20
C ARG A 147 10.61 -0.41 11.27
N LEU A 148 10.92 -0.09 10.01
CA LEU A 148 9.88 0.23 9.01
C LEU A 148 8.89 -0.93 8.83
N ARG A 149 9.34 -2.18 8.81
CA ARG A 149 8.47 -3.36 8.74
C ARG A 149 7.50 -3.51 9.92
N ASP A 150 7.83 -2.95 11.08
CA ASP A 150 7.00 -2.99 12.28
C ASP A 150 5.98 -1.82 12.32
N GLY A 151 5.89 -1.06 11.23
CA GLY A 151 4.95 0.04 11.03
C GLY A 151 3.55 -0.39 10.57
N GLY A 152 3.25 -1.68 10.51
CA GLY A 152 1.91 -2.19 10.21
C GLY A 152 0.89 -1.79 11.28
N TYR A 153 -0.28 -1.33 10.85
CA TYR A 153 -1.37 -0.96 11.74
C TYR A 153 -2.08 -2.21 12.29
N VAL A 154 -1.97 -2.42 13.59
CA VAL A 154 -2.56 -3.60 14.26
C VAL A 154 -4.05 -3.77 13.96
N PRO A 155 -4.91 -2.71 14.00
CA PRO A 155 -6.32 -2.86 13.70
C PRO A 155 -6.58 -3.33 12.26
N MET A 156 -5.79 -2.85 11.31
CA MET A 156 -5.94 -3.28 9.92
C MET A 156 -5.47 -4.72 9.71
N VAL A 157 -4.40 -5.15 10.37
CA VAL A 157 -3.96 -6.56 10.36
C VAL A 157 -5.02 -7.47 11.01
N GLU A 158 -5.65 -7.05 12.11
CA GLU A 158 -6.80 -7.78 12.69
C GLU A 158 -7.98 -7.84 11.73
N LEU A 159 -8.29 -6.73 11.04
CA LEU A 159 -9.37 -6.69 10.04
C LEU A 159 -9.11 -7.69 8.90
N LEU A 160 -7.89 -7.73 8.36
CA LEU A 160 -7.52 -8.70 7.33
C LEU A 160 -7.75 -10.14 7.80
N ARG A 161 -7.32 -10.48 9.01
CA ARG A 161 -7.51 -11.81 9.60
C ARG A 161 -8.99 -12.12 9.86
N TYR A 162 -9.75 -11.13 10.32
CA TYR A 162 -11.19 -11.25 10.53
C TYR A 162 -11.93 -11.53 9.22
N LEU A 163 -11.58 -10.83 8.15
CA LEU A 163 -12.15 -11.04 6.82
C LEU A 163 -11.80 -12.44 6.27
N GLU A 164 -10.56 -12.88 6.35
CA GLU A 164 -10.12 -14.22 5.91
C GLU A 164 -10.85 -15.31 6.71
N ALA A 165 -11.01 -15.15 8.02
CA ALA A 165 -11.76 -16.08 8.87
C ALA A 165 -13.25 -16.17 8.49
N ASN A 166 -13.82 -15.15 7.84
CA ASN A 166 -15.17 -15.09 7.33
C ASN A 166 -15.26 -15.39 5.82
N GLY A 167 -14.22 -16.03 5.25
CA GLY A 167 -14.21 -16.52 3.87
C GLY A 167 -13.98 -15.45 2.81
N PHE A 168 -13.43 -14.30 3.18
CA PHE A 168 -12.95 -13.32 2.21
C PHE A 168 -11.57 -13.71 1.67
N ILE A 169 -11.28 -13.25 0.48
CA ILE A 169 -9.95 -13.29 -0.10
C ILE A 169 -9.42 -11.86 -0.13
N THR A 170 -8.37 -11.58 0.65
CA THR A 170 -7.79 -10.25 0.78
C THR A 170 -6.67 -10.01 -0.22
N TYR A 171 -6.60 -8.81 -0.79
CA TYR A 171 -5.58 -8.35 -1.72
C TYR A 171 -5.05 -6.98 -1.30
N ILE A 172 -3.81 -6.69 -1.66
CA ILE A 172 -3.27 -5.32 -1.67
C ILE A 172 -3.32 -4.78 -3.09
N ALA A 173 -3.71 -3.50 -3.26
CA ALA A 173 -3.68 -2.76 -4.53
C ALA A 173 -3.09 -1.37 -4.26
N SER A 174 -1.80 -1.20 -4.55
CA SER A 174 -1.00 -0.05 -4.13
C SER A 174 -0.34 0.68 -5.30
N GLY A 175 -0.18 2.00 -5.17
CA GLY A 175 0.69 2.79 -6.04
C GLY A 175 2.18 2.43 -5.92
N GLY A 176 2.59 1.82 -4.81
CA GLY A 176 3.94 1.29 -4.59
C GLY A 176 4.25 0.06 -5.45
N ASN A 177 5.54 -0.25 -5.58
CA ASN A 177 5.98 -1.41 -6.36
C ASN A 177 5.60 -2.72 -5.66
N ARG A 178 4.87 -3.58 -6.37
CA ARG A 178 4.44 -4.90 -5.85
C ARG A 178 5.62 -5.76 -5.40
N ASP A 179 6.76 -5.69 -6.08
CA ASP A 179 7.91 -6.54 -5.80
C ASP A 179 8.72 -6.04 -4.59
N PHE A 180 8.55 -4.76 -4.20
CA PHE A 180 9.03 -4.22 -2.93
C PHE A 180 8.22 -4.74 -1.73
N MET A 181 6.90 -4.85 -1.87
CA MET A 181 6.00 -5.30 -0.81
C MET A 181 6.04 -6.82 -0.60
N ARG A 182 6.09 -7.61 -1.68
CA ARG A 182 6.00 -9.07 -1.68
C ARG A 182 6.89 -9.79 -0.66
N PRO A 183 8.15 -9.38 -0.43
CA PRO A 183 9.03 -10.08 0.51
C PRO A 183 8.54 -10.13 1.96
N VAL A 184 7.66 -9.20 2.37
CA VAL A 184 7.26 -9.04 3.78
C VAL A 184 5.75 -9.16 4.04
N THR A 185 4.90 -9.10 3.01
CA THR A 185 3.44 -9.04 3.19
C THR A 185 2.86 -10.29 3.84
N SER A 186 3.44 -11.46 3.59
CA SER A 186 3.02 -12.71 4.24
C SER A 186 3.31 -12.67 5.74
N GLU A 187 4.44 -12.10 6.15
CA GLU A 187 4.83 -12.02 7.55
C GLU A 187 4.05 -10.95 8.31
N ILE A 188 3.86 -9.77 7.70
CA ILE A 188 3.19 -8.62 8.35
C ILE A 188 1.68 -8.83 8.37
N TYR A 189 1.10 -9.20 7.23
CA TYR A 189 -0.35 -9.18 7.01
C TYR A 189 -0.98 -10.58 6.88
N GLY A 190 -0.19 -11.62 6.64
CA GLY A 190 -0.69 -12.93 6.25
C GLY A 190 -1.12 -13.02 4.77
N ILE A 191 -0.86 -11.98 3.96
CA ILE A 191 -1.24 -11.93 2.55
C ILE A 191 -0.08 -12.48 1.69
N PRO A 192 -0.28 -13.58 0.92
CA PRO A 192 0.77 -14.16 0.12
C PRO A 192 1.13 -13.30 -1.10
N ALA A 193 2.36 -13.46 -1.61
CA ALA A 193 2.95 -12.62 -2.64
C ALA A 193 2.12 -12.50 -3.94
N GLU A 194 1.40 -13.54 -4.32
CA GLU A 194 0.54 -13.55 -5.50
C GLU A 194 -0.72 -12.69 -5.36
N ARG A 195 -1.07 -12.26 -4.15
CA ARG A 195 -2.21 -11.37 -3.89
C ARG A 195 -1.80 -9.91 -3.78
N ILE A 196 -0.56 -9.57 -4.12
CA ILE A 196 -0.07 -8.20 -4.16
C ILE A 196 -0.18 -7.67 -5.57
N ILE A 197 -1.01 -6.64 -5.72
CA ILE A 197 -1.19 -5.82 -6.92
C ILE A 197 -0.49 -4.50 -6.65
N GLY A 198 0.23 -3.97 -7.61
CA GLY A 198 0.95 -2.71 -7.45
C GLY A 198 1.67 -2.32 -8.73
N SER A 199 2.31 -1.18 -8.69
CA SER A 199 3.18 -0.71 -9.75
C SER A 199 4.27 -1.72 -10.06
N SER A 200 4.77 -1.71 -11.28
CA SER A 200 5.80 -2.64 -11.74
C SER A 200 6.70 -2.00 -12.77
N ALA A 201 8.00 -2.29 -12.67
CA ALA A 201 8.94 -2.07 -13.75
C ALA A 201 8.84 -3.18 -14.80
N GLY A 202 9.35 -2.94 -16.00
CA GLY A 202 9.48 -3.93 -17.06
C GLY A 202 10.37 -5.09 -16.64
N LEU A 203 10.00 -6.28 -17.06
CA LEU A 203 10.76 -7.50 -16.84
C LEU A 203 11.04 -8.17 -18.17
N ARG A 204 12.28 -8.63 -18.34
CA ARG A 204 12.66 -9.50 -19.46
C ARG A 204 13.10 -10.86 -18.96
N TYR A 205 12.79 -11.89 -19.70
CA TYR A 205 13.35 -13.20 -19.49
C TYR A 205 14.80 -13.24 -19.98
N GLN A 206 15.68 -13.82 -19.18
CA GLN A 206 17.06 -14.07 -19.52
C GLN A 206 17.35 -15.54 -19.30
N ASP A 207 17.82 -16.19 -20.35
CA ASP A 207 18.26 -17.58 -20.33
C ASP A 207 19.76 -17.64 -20.06
N ASP A 208 20.18 -18.61 -19.26
CA ASP A 208 21.58 -18.93 -18.99
C ASP A 208 21.76 -20.45 -18.81
N GLU A 209 23.01 -20.90 -18.65
CA GLU A 209 23.36 -22.32 -18.52
C GLU A 209 22.77 -23.01 -17.27
N THR A 210 22.27 -22.24 -16.30
CA THR A 210 21.69 -22.73 -15.05
C THR A 210 20.18 -22.76 -15.05
N GLY A 211 19.54 -22.17 -16.07
CA GLY A 211 18.09 -22.02 -16.23
C GLY A 211 17.70 -20.59 -16.54
N GLY A 212 16.39 -20.29 -16.59
CA GLY A 212 15.88 -18.97 -16.88
C GLY A 212 15.65 -18.10 -15.65
N THR A 213 15.92 -16.80 -15.78
CA THR A 213 15.62 -15.81 -14.75
C THR A 213 14.88 -14.61 -15.31
N LEU A 214 14.26 -13.80 -14.45
CA LEU A 214 13.66 -12.51 -14.80
C LEU A 214 14.53 -11.37 -14.30
N VAL A 215 14.78 -10.41 -15.20
CA VAL A 215 15.66 -9.26 -14.95
C VAL A 215 14.88 -7.97 -15.16
N TYR A 216 15.06 -6.99 -14.29
CA TYR A 216 14.44 -5.68 -14.41
C TYR A 216 15.00 -4.87 -15.58
N GLU A 217 14.12 -4.21 -16.31
CA GLU A 217 14.44 -3.24 -17.33
C GLU A 217 14.34 -1.80 -16.79
N ALA A 218 15.06 -0.87 -17.40
CA ALA A 218 14.97 0.55 -17.08
C ALA A 218 13.70 1.19 -17.69
N ALA A 219 12.55 0.56 -17.47
CA ALA A 219 11.27 0.99 -17.99
C ALA A 219 10.15 0.72 -16.98
N MET A 220 9.18 1.62 -16.91
CA MET A 220 7.94 1.39 -16.18
C MET A 220 7.02 0.49 -17.05
N ASP A 221 6.48 -0.58 -16.44
CA ASP A 221 5.44 -1.41 -17.05
C ASP A 221 4.05 -0.86 -16.70
N VAL A 222 3.78 -0.70 -15.43
CA VAL A 222 2.50 -0.19 -14.92
C VAL A 222 2.72 0.73 -13.73
N PHE A 223 2.00 1.85 -13.71
CA PHE A 223 1.80 2.67 -12.53
C PHE A 223 0.38 2.43 -12.00
N ASP A 224 0.26 1.75 -10.84
CA ASP A 224 -1.00 1.26 -10.29
C ASP A 224 -1.62 2.25 -9.30
N ASP A 225 -1.92 3.46 -9.77
CA ASP A 225 -2.58 4.48 -8.96
C ASP A 225 -3.85 5.00 -9.64
N GLY A 226 -4.75 5.57 -8.84
CA GLY A 226 -5.99 6.15 -9.30
C GLY A 226 -6.85 5.18 -10.14
N PRO A 227 -7.27 5.57 -11.35
CA PRO A 227 -8.11 4.76 -12.22
C PRO A 227 -7.50 3.41 -12.64
N MET A 228 -6.18 3.25 -12.51
CA MET A 228 -5.51 1.99 -12.82
C MET A 228 -5.79 0.90 -11.77
N LYS A 229 -5.95 1.26 -10.48
CA LYS A 229 -6.22 0.28 -9.41
C LYS A 229 -7.38 -0.66 -9.74
N PRO A 230 -8.61 -0.22 -10.08
CA PRO A 230 -9.70 -1.14 -10.43
C PRO A 230 -9.41 -1.99 -11.68
N VAL A 231 -8.68 -1.45 -12.66
CA VAL A 231 -8.28 -2.21 -13.86
C VAL A 231 -7.35 -3.37 -13.48
N ARG A 232 -6.37 -3.10 -12.63
CA ARG A 232 -5.42 -4.11 -12.16
C ARG A 232 -6.06 -5.13 -11.22
N ILE A 233 -6.97 -4.69 -10.35
CA ILE A 233 -7.77 -5.59 -9.50
C ILE A 233 -8.53 -6.58 -10.40
N TRP A 234 -9.28 -6.07 -11.39
CA TRP A 234 -10.01 -6.94 -12.32
C TRP A 234 -9.08 -7.88 -13.08
N SER A 235 -7.98 -7.37 -13.65
CA SER A 235 -7.05 -8.19 -14.43
C SER A 235 -6.41 -9.32 -13.61
N ARG A 236 -6.24 -9.10 -12.30
CA ARG A 236 -5.64 -10.08 -11.39
C ARG A 236 -6.64 -11.08 -10.85
N THR A 237 -7.85 -10.63 -10.51
CA THR A 237 -8.84 -11.43 -9.78
C THR A 237 -9.99 -11.95 -10.65
N GLY A 238 -10.28 -11.27 -11.78
CA GLY A 238 -11.48 -11.50 -12.59
C GLY A 238 -12.77 -11.18 -11.84
N ARG A 239 -12.69 -10.40 -10.75
CA ARG A 239 -13.82 -10.12 -9.84
C ARG A 239 -13.81 -8.68 -9.38
N GLN A 240 -15.00 -8.18 -9.08
CA GLN A 240 -15.21 -6.90 -8.43
C GLN A 240 -15.21 -7.09 -6.90
N PRO A 241 -14.42 -6.33 -6.14
CA PRO A 241 -14.41 -6.42 -4.69
C PRO A 241 -15.74 -5.97 -4.09
N ILE A 242 -16.10 -6.52 -2.93
CA ILE A 242 -17.24 -6.07 -2.12
C ILE A 242 -16.80 -5.25 -0.90
N LEU A 243 -15.48 -5.20 -0.62
CA LEU A 243 -14.91 -4.35 0.39
C LEU A 243 -13.63 -3.71 -0.18
N ALA A 244 -13.45 -2.42 0.05
CA ALA A 244 -12.21 -1.72 -0.24
C ALA A 244 -11.82 -0.80 0.92
N GLY A 245 -10.51 -0.72 1.20
CA GLY A 245 -9.92 0.21 2.17
C GLY A 245 -8.81 1.03 1.52
N GLY A 246 -8.76 2.32 1.84
CA GLY A 246 -7.75 3.26 1.34
C GLY A 246 -7.66 4.47 2.26
N ASN A 247 -6.76 5.42 1.96
CA ASN A 247 -6.58 6.64 2.78
C ASN A 247 -6.42 7.92 1.95
N SER A 248 -6.34 7.83 0.62
CA SER A 248 -5.96 8.95 -0.23
C SER A 248 -6.90 9.19 -1.41
N ASN A 249 -6.69 10.30 -2.12
CA ASN A 249 -7.40 10.60 -3.36
C ASN A 249 -7.11 9.59 -4.48
N GLY A 250 -5.92 8.96 -4.46
CA GLY A 250 -5.56 7.88 -5.38
C GLY A 250 -6.44 6.65 -5.24
N ASP A 251 -7.05 6.44 -4.08
CA ASP A 251 -7.90 5.28 -3.79
C ASP A 251 -9.36 5.47 -4.22
N ILE A 252 -9.78 6.69 -4.55
CA ILE A 252 -11.17 6.96 -4.91
C ILE A 252 -11.72 5.98 -5.94
N PRO A 253 -11.04 5.70 -7.08
CA PRO A 253 -11.57 4.76 -8.07
C PRO A 253 -11.71 3.34 -7.54
N MET A 254 -10.79 2.86 -6.71
CA MET A 254 -10.85 1.55 -6.09
C MET A 254 -12.01 1.46 -5.09
N LEU A 255 -12.17 2.47 -4.24
CA LEU A 255 -13.26 2.57 -3.27
C LEU A 255 -14.62 2.64 -3.97
N GLN A 256 -14.76 3.43 -5.03
CA GLN A 256 -15.98 3.51 -5.83
C GLN A 256 -16.30 2.21 -6.57
N TYR A 257 -15.25 1.47 -6.97
CA TYR A 257 -15.40 0.20 -7.68
C TYR A 257 -15.95 -0.92 -6.77
N ALA A 258 -15.71 -0.86 -5.45
CA ALA A 258 -16.21 -1.87 -4.51
C ALA A 258 -17.74 -1.82 -4.40
N GLY A 259 -18.39 -2.99 -4.49
CA GLY A 259 -19.85 -3.15 -4.29
C GLY A 259 -20.71 -2.48 -5.35
N GLY A 260 -20.23 -2.28 -6.57
CA GLY A 260 -21.01 -1.73 -7.67
C GLY A 260 -22.06 -2.71 -8.23
N SER A 261 -22.95 -2.20 -9.11
CA SER A 261 -23.94 -3.01 -9.86
C SER A 261 -24.94 -3.75 -8.98
N GLY A 262 -25.38 -3.13 -7.87
CA GLY A 262 -26.40 -3.70 -6.97
C GLY A 262 -25.90 -4.75 -5.99
N ARG A 263 -24.58 -4.96 -5.91
CA ARG A 263 -23.96 -5.82 -4.88
C ARG A 263 -23.73 -5.04 -3.58
N PRO A 264 -23.81 -5.69 -2.41
CA PRO A 264 -23.42 -5.05 -1.16
C PRO A 264 -21.97 -4.59 -1.22
N GLY A 265 -21.65 -3.45 -0.61
CA GLY A 265 -20.30 -2.90 -0.62
C GLY A 265 -19.97 -2.13 0.64
N LEU A 266 -18.77 -2.35 1.20
CA LEU A 266 -18.23 -1.56 2.30
C LEU A 266 -16.98 -0.84 1.82
N ARG A 267 -16.90 0.48 2.08
CA ARG A 267 -15.80 1.34 1.74
C ARG A 267 -15.25 1.96 3.01
N LEU A 268 -13.98 1.71 3.29
CA LEU A 268 -13.29 2.19 4.48
C LEU A 268 -12.26 3.24 4.05
N LEU A 269 -12.36 4.45 4.59
CA LEU A 269 -11.38 5.52 4.36
C LEU A 269 -10.68 5.82 5.67
N VAL A 270 -9.39 5.48 5.77
CA VAL A 270 -8.58 5.76 6.96
C VAL A 270 -8.28 7.25 7.03
N LEU A 271 -8.59 7.85 8.17
CA LEU A 271 -8.32 9.25 8.49
C LEU A 271 -7.16 9.33 9.49
N HIS A 272 -6.10 10.02 9.08
CA HIS A 272 -4.93 10.26 9.92
C HIS A 272 -5.15 11.50 10.79
N ASP A 273 -5.69 11.30 11.99
CA ASP A 273 -6.10 12.34 12.93
C ASP A 273 -5.53 12.19 14.34
N ASP A 274 -4.48 11.36 14.49
CA ASP A 274 -3.82 11.10 15.78
C ASP A 274 -2.34 11.53 15.77
N PRO A 275 -2.03 12.79 16.09
CA PRO A 275 -0.66 13.28 16.14
C PRO A 275 0.17 12.73 17.31
N VAL A 276 -0.45 12.00 18.23
CA VAL A 276 0.22 11.46 19.44
C VAL A 276 0.75 10.05 19.21
N ARG A 277 -0.06 9.19 18.61
CA ARG A 277 0.27 7.78 18.41
C ARG A 277 0.81 7.48 17.01
N GLU A 278 0.51 8.38 16.03
CA GLU A 278 0.92 8.26 14.63
C GLU A 278 1.24 9.65 14.07
N PHE A 279 0.64 10.09 12.97
CA PHE A 279 0.76 11.41 12.36
C PHE A 279 -0.62 11.99 12.08
N GLU A 280 -0.72 13.33 12.08
CA GLU A 280 -1.93 14.02 11.69
C GLU A 280 -1.73 14.67 10.31
N TYR A 281 -2.53 14.27 9.34
CA TYR A 281 -2.54 14.86 8.01
C TYR A 281 -3.81 14.50 7.24
N THR A 282 -4.25 15.42 6.39
CA THR A 282 -5.34 15.21 5.42
C THR A 282 -4.89 15.55 4.00
N SER A 283 -3.65 16.05 3.86
CA SER A 283 -3.07 16.36 2.55
C SER A 283 -3.05 15.13 1.65
N GLY A 284 -3.66 15.23 0.47
CA GLY A 284 -3.84 14.12 -0.46
C GLY A 284 -5.09 13.27 -0.21
N ALA A 285 -5.91 13.59 0.80
CA ALA A 285 -7.17 12.92 1.13
C ALA A 285 -8.42 13.83 1.07
N GLU A 286 -8.26 15.11 0.77
CA GLU A 286 -9.33 16.10 0.87
C GLU A 286 -10.55 15.71 0.03
N LYS A 287 -10.31 15.32 -1.23
CA LYS A 287 -11.37 14.92 -2.16
C LYS A 287 -12.01 13.59 -1.75
N SER A 288 -11.23 12.62 -1.26
CA SER A 288 -11.77 11.35 -0.79
C SER A 288 -12.63 11.51 0.45
N LEU A 289 -12.28 12.42 1.37
CA LEU A 289 -13.07 12.76 2.56
C LEU A 289 -14.40 13.43 2.19
N ASP A 290 -14.40 14.32 1.19
CA ASP A 290 -15.64 14.94 0.70
C ASP A 290 -16.57 13.88 0.07
N ILE A 291 -16.01 13.01 -0.79
CA ILE A 291 -16.77 11.93 -1.41
C ILE A 291 -17.28 10.93 -0.35
N ALA A 292 -16.48 10.61 0.65
CA ALA A 292 -16.88 9.72 1.75
C ALA A 292 -18.12 10.27 2.47
N ARG A 293 -18.15 11.57 2.74
CA ARG A 293 -19.29 12.23 3.36
C ARG A 293 -20.52 12.19 2.46
N ASP A 294 -20.35 12.51 1.17
CA ASP A 294 -21.44 12.60 0.22
C ASP A 294 -22.05 11.23 -0.14
N GLN A 295 -21.23 10.18 -0.17
CA GLN A 295 -21.62 8.83 -0.57
C GLN A 295 -21.79 7.86 0.62
N GLY A 296 -21.63 8.34 1.86
CA GLY A 296 -21.80 7.53 3.07
C GLY A 296 -20.74 6.42 3.23
N TRP A 297 -19.49 6.70 2.85
CA TRP A 297 -18.40 5.76 3.15
C TRP A 297 -18.08 5.79 4.64
N THR A 298 -17.56 4.69 5.16
CA THR A 298 -17.11 4.60 6.54
C THR A 298 -15.74 5.23 6.66
N VAL A 299 -15.66 6.40 7.29
CA VAL A 299 -14.38 7.04 7.66
C VAL A 299 -13.90 6.39 8.96
N VAL A 300 -12.67 5.88 8.93
CA VAL A 300 -12.01 5.20 10.06
C VAL A 300 -11.04 6.19 10.70
N SER A 301 -11.39 6.72 11.86
CA SER A 301 -10.52 7.62 12.65
C SER A 301 -9.45 6.80 13.38
N ILE A 302 -8.17 7.07 13.11
CA ILE A 302 -7.08 6.43 13.88
C ILE A 302 -7.21 6.77 15.36
N LYS A 303 -7.59 8.00 15.68
CA LYS A 303 -7.71 8.52 17.03
C LYS A 303 -8.85 7.87 17.81
N ASP A 304 -10.03 7.77 17.22
CA ASP A 304 -11.25 7.40 17.92
C ASP A 304 -11.62 5.92 17.76
N ASP A 305 -11.35 5.34 16.58
CA ASP A 305 -11.75 3.97 16.24
C ASP A 305 -10.70 2.91 16.60
N TRP A 306 -9.44 3.30 16.82
CA TRP A 306 -8.36 2.36 17.13
C TRP A 306 -7.92 2.47 18.60
N ALA A 307 -8.06 1.39 19.35
CA ALA A 307 -7.55 1.29 20.72
C ALA A 307 -6.02 1.16 20.76
N THR A 308 -5.44 0.52 19.76
CA THR A 308 -3.98 0.34 19.56
C THR A 308 -3.66 0.65 18.10
N VAL A 309 -2.59 1.39 17.83
CA VAL A 309 -2.16 1.71 16.47
C VAL A 309 -1.12 0.70 15.98
N PHE A 310 -0.04 0.53 16.73
CA PHE A 310 1.06 -0.36 16.40
C PHE A 310 1.23 -1.45 17.46
N ALA A 311 1.82 -2.57 17.08
CA ALA A 311 2.27 -3.57 18.05
C ALA A 311 3.32 -2.97 18.99
N ASP A 312 3.41 -3.52 20.23
CA ASP A 312 4.50 -3.18 21.13
C ASP A 312 5.84 -3.43 20.43
N ALA A 313 6.80 -2.53 20.65
CA ALA A 313 8.15 -2.73 20.13
C ALA A 313 8.74 -4.02 20.74
N PRO A 314 9.36 -4.88 19.92
CA PRO A 314 9.95 -6.13 20.37
C PRO A 314 11.08 -5.93 21.37
#